data_798c0cbf624773efac90c478b6b8e333
#
_entry.id   798c0cbf624773efac90c478b6b8e333
#
_cell.length_a   1.000
_cell.length_b   1.000
_cell.length_c   1.000
_cell.angle_alpha   90.00
_cell.angle_beta   90.00
_cell.angle_gamma   90.00
#
_symmetry.space_group_name_H-M   'P 1'
#
loop_
_entity.id
_entity.type
_entity.pdbx_description
1 polymer ?
#
loop_
_entity_poly.entity_id
_entity_poly.type
_entity_poly.pdbx_seq_one_letter_code
_entity_poly.pdbx_strand_id
1 'polypeptide(L)'
;MDHDLTGCQHGAAGYARPVVTQTDLELRDGRTLHVYDTLADGADARLTVFWHHGTPNLGPPPEPLFPAAARRGIRWVSYDRPGYGGSTPHPGRDVASAAADVTSVADALGIGRFAAMGHSGGSMPALACGALLPERVLGLVCVAALAPFHAQGLDWFAGMAAAGAAELRAAARGRAALVERLTSNDFDPEQFTPADHAALAGPWSWLGDVAGQALEGGLGGMVDDDLAYVTPWGFDPGQVRAPVLLLHGGQDRVAPSSHAKWLAARIRSAELWLRPDEGHISVLNSAEAALDWLLEHT
;
A
#
# COMPACT_ATOMS: atom_id res chain seq x y z
N MET A 1 49.86 -24.93 30.55
CA MET A 1 49.89 -24.33 29.23
C MET A 1 48.45 -24.11 28.81
N ASP A 2 47.92 -22.98 29.25
CA ASP A 2 46.52 -22.60 29.00
C ASP A 2 46.46 -21.91 27.65
N HIS A 3 45.67 -22.44 26.74
CA HIS A 3 45.27 -21.75 25.51
C HIS A 3 43.88 -21.19 25.67
N ASP A 4 43.88 -19.91 25.97
CA ASP A 4 42.68 -19.06 25.97
C ASP A 4 42.27 -18.80 24.50
N LEU A 5 41.10 -19.35 24.13
CA LEU A 5 40.44 -19.07 22.85
C LEU A 5 39.25 -18.13 23.10
N THR A 6 39.55 -16.84 23.25
CA THR A 6 38.53 -15.80 23.19
C THR A 6 38.02 -15.68 21.77
N GLY A 7 36.93 -16.39 21.44
CA GLY A 7 36.20 -16.24 20.21
C GLY A 7 35.50 -14.88 20.17
N CYS A 8 35.92 -13.98 19.27
CA CYS A 8 35.22 -12.78 18.92
C CYS A 8 33.83 -13.14 18.35
N GLN A 9 32.81 -13.04 19.16
CA GLN A 9 31.42 -12.98 18.68
C GLN A 9 31.21 -11.58 18.09
N HIS A 10 31.23 -11.48 16.77
CA HIS A 10 30.68 -10.32 16.08
C HIS A 10 29.17 -10.35 16.23
N GLY A 11 28.67 -9.70 17.27
CA GLY A 11 27.25 -9.42 17.44
C GLY A 11 26.79 -8.57 16.25
N ALA A 12 25.79 -9.06 15.52
CA ALA A 12 25.03 -8.24 14.58
C ALA A 12 24.54 -7.00 15.35
N ALA A 13 24.92 -5.81 14.93
CA ALA A 13 24.44 -4.55 15.50
C ALA A 13 22.91 -4.57 15.38
N GLY A 14 22.21 -4.77 16.49
CA GLY A 14 20.76 -4.75 16.55
C GLY A 14 20.29 -3.34 16.23
N TYR A 15 19.67 -3.15 15.08
CA TYR A 15 18.97 -1.91 14.77
C TYR A 15 17.82 -1.76 15.77
N ALA A 16 17.83 -0.66 16.53
CA ALA A 16 16.69 -0.30 17.35
C ALA A 16 15.47 -0.10 16.43
N ARG A 17 14.35 -0.75 16.76
CA ARG A 17 13.09 -0.58 16.04
C ARG A 17 12.72 0.92 16.10
N PRO A 18 12.39 1.60 15.00
CA PRO A 18 12.00 3.00 15.05
C PRO A 18 10.76 3.15 15.94
N VAL A 19 10.72 4.24 16.68
CA VAL A 19 9.50 4.64 17.39
C VAL A 19 8.53 5.14 16.35
N VAL A 20 7.33 4.57 16.30
CA VAL A 20 6.23 5.06 15.47
C VAL A 20 5.37 5.97 16.33
N THR A 21 5.41 7.27 16.06
CA THR A 21 4.49 8.22 16.68
C THR A 21 3.14 8.17 16.01
N GLN A 22 2.08 8.37 16.78
CA GLN A 22 0.69 8.37 16.30
C GLN A 22 0.05 9.69 16.71
N THR A 23 -0.70 10.31 15.80
CA THR A 23 -1.34 11.61 16.03
C THR A 23 -2.65 11.67 15.26
N ASP A 24 -3.67 12.20 15.90
CA ASP A 24 -4.94 12.49 15.25
C ASP A 24 -4.87 13.89 14.64
N LEU A 25 -5.04 13.97 13.32
CA LEU A 25 -5.05 15.21 12.55
C LEU A 25 -6.49 15.60 12.22
N GLU A 26 -6.95 16.71 12.76
CA GLU A 26 -8.24 17.29 12.37
C GLU A 26 -8.12 18.00 11.02
N LEU A 27 -8.98 17.61 10.07
CA LEU A 27 -9.08 18.21 8.76
C LEU A 27 -10.04 19.40 8.75
N ARG A 28 -9.90 20.27 7.74
CA ARG A 28 -10.76 21.47 7.59
C ARG A 28 -12.24 21.15 7.36
N ASP A 29 -12.54 19.95 6.87
CA ASP A 29 -13.91 19.45 6.65
C ASP A 29 -14.52 18.75 7.89
N GLY A 30 -13.81 18.76 9.01
CA GLY A 30 -14.24 18.20 10.29
C GLY A 30 -13.97 16.70 10.44
N ARG A 31 -13.35 16.05 9.46
CA ARG A 31 -12.86 14.67 9.60
C ARG A 31 -11.55 14.65 10.39
N THR A 32 -11.27 13.49 10.99
CA THR A 32 -9.99 13.19 11.62
C THR A 32 -9.27 12.13 10.80
N LEU A 33 -7.96 12.27 10.61
CA LEU A 33 -7.07 11.21 10.12
C LEU A 33 -6.13 10.78 11.23
N HIS A 34 -6.06 9.48 11.48
CA HIS A 34 -5.08 8.88 12.37
C HIS A 34 -3.77 8.65 11.61
N VAL A 35 -2.72 9.36 12.00
CA VAL A 35 -1.45 9.48 11.27
C VAL A 35 -0.33 8.77 12.03
N TYR A 36 0.55 8.10 11.29
CA TYR A 36 1.74 7.43 11.80
C TYR A 36 2.99 8.06 11.20
N ASP A 37 4.03 8.26 12.00
CA ASP A 37 5.31 8.84 11.60
C ASP A 37 6.46 8.14 12.30
N THR A 38 7.50 7.78 11.56
CA THR A 38 8.70 7.12 12.10
C THR A 38 9.87 8.08 12.33
N LEU A 39 9.68 9.38 12.12
CA LEU A 39 10.73 10.36 12.38
C LEU A 39 10.88 10.58 13.88
N ALA A 40 12.06 10.30 14.41
CA ALA A 40 12.42 10.75 15.75
C ALA A 40 12.64 12.26 15.76
N ASP A 41 12.28 12.93 16.87
CA ASP A 41 12.51 14.36 17.05
C ASP A 41 13.97 14.75 16.75
N GLY A 42 14.16 15.74 15.89
CA GLY A 42 15.47 16.28 15.53
C GLY A 42 16.30 15.42 14.57
N ALA A 43 15.73 14.38 13.98
CA ALA A 43 16.39 13.55 12.97
C ALA A 43 16.11 14.08 11.56
N ASP A 44 17.14 14.06 10.69
CA ASP A 44 16.99 14.30 9.26
C ASP A 44 16.74 12.98 8.52
N ALA A 45 15.76 12.97 7.62
CA ALA A 45 15.53 11.86 6.71
C ALA A 45 16.07 12.19 5.31
N ARG A 46 16.71 11.21 4.67
CA ARG A 46 17.14 11.34 3.26
C ARG A 46 15.94 11.40 2.32
N LEU A 47 14.90 10.63 2.62
CA LEU A 47 13.66 10.55 1.84
C LEU A 47 12.48 10.28 2.78
N THR A 48 11.39 11.03 2.61
CA THR A 48 10.09 10.69 3.20
C THR A 48 9.29 9.87 2.21
N VAL A 49 8.76 8.73 2.66
CA VAL A 49 7.90 7.85 1.87
C VAL A 49 6.54 7.73 2.54
N PHE A 50 5.48 8.14 1.84
CA PHE A 50 4.12 7.86 2.24
C PHE A 50 3.78 6.40 1.94
N TRP A 51 3.44 5.65 2.99
CA TRP A 51 2.92 4.30 2.87
C TRP A 51 1.40 4.32 2.76
N HIS A 52 0.88 3.66 1.73
CA HIS A 52 -0.55 3.44 1.54
C HIS A 52 -0.86 1.95 1.77
N HIS A 53 -1.60 1.68 2.83
CA HIS A 53 -1.97 0.33 3.24
C HIS A 53 -2.92 -0.39 2.27
N GLY A 54 -2.93 -1.74 2.30
CA GLY A 54 -3.85 -2.57 1.52
C GLY A 54 -5.31 -2.51 1.99
N THR A 55 -6.15 -3.37 1.43
CA THR A 55 -7.57 -3.51 1.80
C THR A 55 -7.86 -4.97 2.13
N PRO A 56 -8.43 -5.25 3.32
CA PRO A 56 -8.54 -4.36 4.47
C PRO A 56 -7.26 -4.35 5.30
N ASN A 57 -6.72 -3.19 5.62
CA ASN A 57 -5.59 -3.06 6.56
C ASN A 57 -5.72 -1.75 7.34
N LEU A 58 -5.03 -1.65 8.49
CA LEU A 58 -4.73 -0.38 9.14
C LEU A 58 -3.51 0.30 8.49
N GLY A 59 -3.32 1.57 8.84
CA GLY A 59 -2.30 2.44 8.29
C GLY A 59 -0.87 2.37 8.84
N PRO A 60 -0.50 1.63 9.91
CA PRO A 60 0.88 1.58 10.35
C PRO A 60 1.84 1.34 9.18
N PRO A 61 3.05 1.97 9.20
CA PRO A 61 4.07 1.72 8.18
C PRO A 61 4.53 0.25 8.20
N PRO A 62 5.08 -0.26 7.07
CA PRO A 62 5.40 -1.68 6.92
C PRO A 62 6.58 -2.09 7.80
N GLU A 63 6.30 -2.64 8.98
CA GLU A 63 7.31 -3.06 9.96
C GLU A 63 8.40 -3.97 9.40
N PRO A 64 8.10 -4.93 8.49
CA PRO A 64 9.13 -5.76 7.87
C PRO A 64 10.20 -4.96 7.12
N LEU A 65 9.89 -3.74 6.69
CA LEU A 65 10.83 -2.87 5.98
C LEU A 65 11.57 -1.88 6.88
N PHE A 66 11.30 -1.82 8.19
CA PHE A 66 11.97 -0.88 9.09
C PHE A 66 13.49 -0.98 9.09
N PRO A 67 14.11 -2.20 9.18
CA PRO A 67 15.57 -2.29 9.12
C PRO A 67 16.15 -1.80 7.79
N ALA A 68 15.46 -2.09 6.69
CA ALA A 68 15.87 -1.66 5.36
C ALA A 68 15.76 -0.14 5.19
N ALA A 69 14.67 0.45 5.67
CA ALA A 69 14.41 1.89 5.65
C ALA A 69 15.42 2.66 6.52
N ALA A 70 15.71 2.17 7.71
CA ALA A 70 16.68 2.79 8.62
C ALA A 70 18.09 2.87 7.98
N ARG A 71 18.56 1.78 7.34
CA ARG A 71 19.85 1.78 6.63
C ARG A 71 19.92 2.80 5.49
N ARG A 72 18.77 3.17 4.93
CA ARG A 72 18.63 4.08 3.78
C ARG A 72 18.27 5.51 4.14
N GLY A 73 18.04 5.79 5.42
CA GLY A 73 17.58 7.11 5.89
C GLY A 73 16.16 7.45 5.41
N ILE A 74 15.28 6.45 5.31
CA ILE A 74 13.89 6.60 4.91
C ILE A 74 13.03 6.83 6.15
N ARG A 75 12.25 7.93 6.13
CA ARG A 75 11.14 8.20 7.02
C ARG A 75 9.87 7.65 6.41
N TRP A 76 9.13 6.86 7.16
CA TRP A 76 7.78 6.48 6.79
C TRP A 76 6.76 7.43 7.40
N VAL A 77 5.81 7.84 6.57
CA VAL A 77 4.58 8.52 7.01
C VAL A 77 3.41 7.73 6.42
N SER A 78 2.36 7.56 7.20
CA SER A 78 1.15 6.88 6.74
C SER A 78 -0.06 7.34 7.57
N TYR A 79 -1.24 6.89 7.19
CA TYR A 79 -2.46 7.15 7.95
C TYR A 79 -3.47 6.03 7.70
N ASP A 80 -4.38 5.84 8.64
CA ASP A 80 -5.56 5.02 8.39
C ASP A 80 -6.42 5.71 7.33
N ARG A 81 -6.69 5.03 6.20
CA ARG A 81 -7.65 5.60 5.24
C ARG A 81 -9.01 5.82 5.90
N PRO A 82 -9.81 6.81 5.42
CA PRO A 82 -11.13 7.07 5.99
C PRO A 82 -11.98 5.80 6.13
N GLY A 83 -12.49 5.59 7.35
CA GLY A 83 -13.29 4.42 7.70
C GLY A 83 -12.51 3.23 8.28
N TYR A 84 -11.18 3.36 8.43
CA TYR A 84 -10.34 2.42 9.15
C TYR A 84 -9.81 3.04 10.43
N GLY A 85 -9.50 2.19 11.42
CA GLY A 85 -8.83 2.55 12.66
C GLY A 85 -9.36 3.81 13.29
N GLY A 86 -8.49 4.81 13.53
CA GLY A 86 -8.83 6.09 14.14
C GLY A 86 -9.37 7.14 13.18
N SER A 87 -9.43 6.86 11.87
CA SER A 87 -9.85 7.84 10.87
C SER A 87 -11.36 7.89 10.66
N THR A 88 -11.91 9.10 10.63
CA THR A 88 -13.34 9.33 10.36
C THR A 88 -13.76 8.75 9.00
N PRO A 89 -14.88 8.03 8.89
CA PRO A 89 -15.42 7.58 7.61
C PRO A 89 -15.65 8.73 6.62
N HIS A 90 -15.43 8.46 5.32
CA HIS A 90 -15.74 9.38 4.22
C HIS A 90 -16.49 8.62 3.12
N PRO A 91 -17.79 8.33 3.34
CA PRO A 91 -18.58 7.58 2.38
C PRO A 91 -18.67 8.29 1.03
N GLY A 92 -18.56 7.52 -0.05
CA GLY A 92 -18.62 8.06 -1.41
C GLY A 92 -17.31 8.70 -1.90
N ARG A 93 -16.21 8.57 -1.13
CA ARG A 93 -14.87 8.94 -1.61
C ARG A 93 -14.51 8.12 -2.86
N ASP A 94 -13.77 8.74 -3.75
CA ASP A 94 -13.09 8.09 -4.88
C ASP A 94 -11.60 7.89 -4.57
N VAL A 95 -10.86 7.30 -5.50
CA VAL A 95 -9.42 7.10 -5.36
C VAL A 95 -8.67 8.44 -5.32
N ALA A 96 -9.14 9.45 -6.08
CA ALA A 96 -8.53 10.79 -6.13
C ALA A 96 -8.55 11.51 -4.77
N SER A 97 -9.54 11.22 -3.93
CA SER A 97 -9.70 11.81 -2.59
C SER A 97 -8.47 11.63 -1.72
N ALA A 98 -7.70 10.56 -1.92
CA ALA A 98 -6.46 10.30 -1.18
C ALA A 98 -5.39 11.39 -1.36
N ALA A 99 -5.37 12.07 -2.50
CA ALA A 99 -4.40 13.15 -2.74
C ALA A 99 -4.65 14.36 -1.82
N ALA A 100 -5.91 14.67 -1.51
CA ALA A 100 -6.27 15.73 -0.57
C ALA A 100 -5.91 15.35 0.88
N ASP A 101 -6.18 14.10 1.27
CA ASP A 101 -5.84 13.58 2.60
C ASP A 101 -4.30 13.60 2.79
N VAL A 102 -3.52 13.10 1.82
CA VAL A 102 -2.04 13.15 1.84
C VAL A 102 -1.52 14.59 1.90
N THR A 103 -2.14 15.50 1.14
CA THR A 103 -1.77 16.93 1.19
C THR A 103 -1.92 17.48 2.60
N SER A 104 -3.05 17.18 3.26
CA SER A 104 -3.31 17.66 4.63
C SER A 104 -2.30 17.10 5.64
N VAL A 105 -1.97 15.80 5.55
CA VAL A 105 -0.96 15.17 6.40
C VAL A 105 0.43 15.75 6.13
N ALA A 106 0.82 15.89 4.86
CA ALA A 106 2.13 16.42 4.50
C ALA A 106 2.30 17.88 4.95
N ASP A 107 1.27 18.71 4.81
CA ASP A 107 1.29 20.11 5.25
C ASP A 107 1.39 20.21 6.79
N ALA A 108 0.64 19.39 7.52
CA ALA A 108 0.69 19.35 8.98
C ALA A 108 2.08 18.93 9.51
N LEU A 109 2.77 18.03 8.79
CA LEU A 109 4.10 17.54 9.15
C LEU A 109 5.26 18.34 8.51
N GLY A 110 4.96 19.43 7.77
CA GLY A 110 5.96 20.28 7.12
C GLY A 110 6.71 19.57 5.98
N ILE A 111 6.11 18.56 5.34
CA ILE A 111 6.71 17.77 4.27
C ILE A 111 6.42 18.46 2.93
N GLY A 112 7.43 19.02 2.29
CA GLY A 112 7.29 19.67 0.99
C GLY A 112 7.18 18.67 -0.16
N ARG A 113 8.12 17.73 -0.25
CA ARG A 113 8.21 16.70 -1.29
C ARG A 113 8.40 15.33 -0.66
N PHE A 114 7.88 14.30 -1.31
CA PHE A 114 7.90 12.93 -0.80
C PHE A 114 7.80 11.91 -1.94
N ALA A 115 8.16 10.68 -1.66
CA ALA A 115 7.81 9.54 -2.49
C ALA A 115 6.60 8.80 -1.88
N ALA A 116 5.94 7.95 -2.65
CA ALA A 116 4.87 7.12 -2.12
C ALA A 116 5.07 5.65 -2.49
N MET A 117 4.67 4.78 -1.59
CA MET A 117 4.63 3.33 -1.79
C MET A 117 3.28 2.80 -1.34
N GLY A 118 2.65 1.98 -2.17
CA GLY A 118 1.39 1.33 -1.84
C GLY A 118 1.41 -0.15 -2.17
N HIS A 119 0.68 -0.95 -1.40
CA HIS A 119 0.47 -2.36 -1.66
C HIS A 119 -1.02 -2.64 -1.87
N SER A 120 -1.36 -3.46 -2.89
CA SER A 120 -2.75 -3.84 -3.16
C SER A 120 -3.64 -2.60 -3.27
N GLY A 121 -4.70 -2.52 -2.45
CA GLY A 121 -5.59 -1.37 -2.33
C GLY A 121 -4.92 -0.02 -2.09
N GLY A 122 -3.68 0.00 -1.60
CA GLY A 122 -2.89 1.21 -1.39
C GLY A 122 -2.19 1.73 -2.64
N SER A 123 -2.03 0.90 -3.68
CA SER A 123 -1.34 1.31 -4.91
C SER A 123 -2.11 2.36 -5.69
N MET A 124 -3.44 2.30 -5.70
CA MET A 124 -4.27 3.28 -6.42
C MET A 124 -4.23 4.67 -5.77
N PRO A 125 -4.34 4.83 -4.42
CA PRO A 125 -4.04 6.08 -3.73
C PRO A 125 -2.65 6.64 -4.02
N ALA A 126 -1.61 5.80 -4.08
CA ALA A 126 -0.27 6.24 -4.47
C ALA A 126 -0.24 6.82 -5.89
N LEU A 127 -0.91 6.16 -6.86
CA LEU A 127 -1.06 6.67 -8.23
C LEU A 127 -1.85 7.99 -8.27
N ALA A 128 -2.89 8.14 -7.43
CA ALA A 128 -3.64 9.40 -7.31
C ALA A 128 -2.72 10.54 -6.86
N CYS A 129 -1.87 10.31 -5.86
CA CYS A 129 -0.88 11.30 -5.42
C CYS A 129 0.06 11.67 -6.58
N GLY A 130 0.58 10.70 -7.33
CA GLY A 130 1.46 10.95 -8.48
C GLY A 130 0.82 11.76 -9.61
N ALA A 131 -0.48 11.55 -9.86
CA ALA A 131 -1.21 12.26 -10.90
C ALA A 131 -1.63 13.68 -10.48
N LEU A 132 -2.06 13.85 -9.22
CA LEU A 132 -2.71 15.06 -8.74
C LEU A 132 -1.76 15.99 -7.96
N LEU A 133 -0.60 15.49 -7.51
CA LEU A 133 0.41 16.24 -6.77
C LEU A 133 1.80 16.21 -7.48
N PRO A 134 1.87 16.51 -8.79
CA PRO A 134 3.09 16.30 -9.60
C PRO A 134 4.30 17.11 -9.11
N GLU A 135 4.08 18.23 -8.40
CA GLU A 135 5.17 19.05 -7.85
C GLU A 135 5.68 18.55 -6.49
N ARG A 136 4.93 17.65 -5.83
CA ARG A 136 5.26 17.12 -4.51
C ARG A 136 5.78 15.69 -4.56
N VAL A 137 5.30 14.86 -5.49
CA VAL A 137 5.65 13.44 -5.59
C VAL A 137 6.93 13.26 -6.39
N LEU A 138 7.93 12.67 -5.73
CA LEU A 138 9.26 12.42 -6.28
C LEU A 138 9.31 11.12 -7.10
N GLY A 139 8.65 10.07 -6.61
CA GLY A 139 8.61 8.75 -7.22
C GLY A 139 7.58 7.86 -6.54
N LEU A 140 7.21 6.77 -7.20
CA LEU A 140 6.15 5.87 -6.76
C LEU A 140 6.59 4.40 -6.84
N VAL A 141 6.22 3.62 -5.83
CA VAL A 141 6.25 2.15 -5.88
C VAL A 141 4.83 1.65 -5.68
N CYS A 142 4.27 1.01 -6.70
CA CYS A 142 2.93 0.43 -6.68
C CYS A 142 3.06 -1.10 -6.73
N VAL A 143 2.75 -1.76 -5.62
CA VAL A 143 2.88 -3.21 -5.49
C VAL A 143 1.50 -3.85 -5.62
N ALA A 144 1.36 -4.82 -6.53
CA ALA A 144 0.11 -5.56 -6.76
C ALA A 144 -1.09 -4.65 -7.05
N ALA A 145 -0.92 -3.66 -7.93
CA ALA A 145 -1.90 -2.64 -8.25
C ALA A 145 -3.02 -3.15 -9.15
N LEU A 146 -4.26 -2.67 -8.92
CA LEU A 146 -5.35 -2.76 -9.90
C LEU A 146 -5.22 -1.63 -10.94
N ALA A 147 -5.77 -1.87 -12.13
CA ALA A 147 -6.05 -0.82 -13.14
C ALA A 147 -7.45 -0.23 -12.91
N PRO A 148 -7.78 0.95 -13.47
CA PRO A 148 -9.13 1.49 -13.42
C PRO A 148 -10.17 0.49 -13.92
N PHE A 149 -11.34 0.46 -13.28
CA PHE A 149 -12.40 -0.54 -13.57
C PHE A 149 -12.87 -0.52 -15.03
N HIS A 150 -12.86 0.64 -15.66
CA HIS A 150 -13.23 0.81 -17.07
C HIS A 150 -12.02 0.89 -18.00
N ALA A 151 -10.87 0.28 -17.61
CA ALA A 151 -9.66 0.22 -18.43
C ALA A 151 -9.93 -0.45 -19.78
N GLN A 152 -9.84 0.33 -20.86
CA GLN A 152 -10.13 -0.17 -22.20
C GLN A 152 -9.12 -1.23 -22.62
N GLY A 153 -9.61 -2.34 -23.15
CA GLY A 153 -8.79 -3.46 -23.63
C GLY A 153 -8.31 -4.40 -22.54
N LEU A 154 -8.72 -4.19 -21.28
CA LEU A 154 -8.45 -5.10 -20.16
C LEU A 154 -9.72 -5.88 -19.82
N ASP A 155 -9.64 -7.22 -19.84
CA ASP A 155 -10.63 -8.04 -19.13
C ASP A 155 -10.32 -7.97 -17.64
N TRP A 156 -11.01 -7.08 -16.94
CA TRP A 156 -10.69 -6.64 -15.59
C TRP A 156 -10.74 -7.76 -14.56
N PHE A 157 -11.59 -8.75 -14.75
CA PHE A 157 -11.75 -9.89 -13.85
C PHE A 157 -10.95 -11.12 -14.24
N ALA A 158 -10.35 -11.15 -15.44
CA ALA A 158 -9.63 -12.31 -15.91
C ALA A 158 -8.42 -12.65 -15.04
N GLY A 159 -8.40 -13.86 -14.50
CA GLY A 159 -7.34 -14.34 -13.60
C GLY A 159 -7.56 -14.06 -12.12
N MET A 160 -8.59 -13.31 -11.73
CA MET A 160 -8.97 -13.15 -10.31
C MET A 160 -9.54 -14.46 -9.75
N ALA A 161 -9.24 -14.71 -8.47
CA ALA A 161 -9.93 -15.75 -7.71
C ALA A 161 -11.45 -15.48 -7.66
N ALA A 162 -12.23 -16.56 -7.64
CA ALA A 162 -13.70 -16.45 -7.77
C ALA A 162 -14.33 -15.58 -6.67
N ALA A 163 -13.82 -15.70 -5.43
CA ALA A 163 -14.33 -14.94 -4.29
C ALA A 163 -14.10 -13.42 -4.45
N GLY A 164 -12.87 -12.99 -4.78
CA GLY A 164 -12.54 -11.57 -5.00
C GLY A 164 -13.26 -10.99 -6.22
N ALA A 165 -13.35 -11.75 -7.31
CA ALA A 165 -14.14 -11.33 -8.48
C ALA A 165 -15.64 -11.16 -8.15
N ALA A 166 -16.21 -12.04 -7.30
CA ALA A 166 -17.60 -11.92 -6.87
C ALA A 166 -17.83 -10.70 -5.96
N GLU A 167 -16.87 -10.40 -5.08
CA GLU A 167 -16.88 -9.23 -4.20
C GLU A 167 -16.87 -7.93 -5.02
N LEU A 168 -15.92 -7.76 -5.92
CA LEU A 168 -15.81 -6.55 -6.74
C LEU A 168 -16.97 -6.41 -7.76
N ARG A 169 -17.53 -7.54 -8.24
CA ARG A 169 -18.79 -7.49 -8.99
C ARG A 169 -19.98 -7.07 -8.12
N ALA A 170 -19.99 -7.42 -6.83
CA ALA A 170 -20.99 -6.93 -5.91
C ALA A 170 -20.81 -5.44 -5.65
N ALA A 171 -19.57 -4.97 -5.48
CA ALA A 171 -19.26 -3.55 -5.39
C ALA A 171 -19.76 -2.76 -6.61
N ALA A 172 -19.57 -3.28 -7.82
CA ALA A 172 -20.08 -2.67 -9.05
C ALA A 172 -21.62 -2.58 -9.12
N ARG A 173 -22.34 -3.40 -8.33
CA ARG A 173 -23.80 -3.28 -8.15
C ARG A 173 -24.21 -2.30 -7.06
N GLY A 174 -23.26 -1.82 -6.26
CA GLY A 174 -23.45 -0.83 -5.21
C GLY A 174 -23.32 -1.38 -3.79
N ARG A 175 -23.32 -0.45 -2.83
CA ARG A 175 -23.04 -0.71 -1.41
C ARG A 175 -23.87 -1.84 -0.81
N ALA A 176 -25.18 -1.87 -1.04
CA ALA A 176 -26.04 -2.88 -0.44
C ALA A 176 -25.66 -4.31 -0.87
N ALA A 177 -25.40 -4.51 -2.17
CA ALA A 177 -25.00 -5.80 -2.71
C ALA A 177 -23.59 -6.22 -2.22
N LEU A 178 -22.67 -5.26 -2.05
CA LEU A 178 -21.35 -5.52 -1.49
C LEU A 178 -21.45 -5.93 -0.01
N VAL A 179 -22.18 -5.18 0.81
CA VAL A 179 -22.36 -5.49 2.23
C VAL A 179 -22.99 -6.88 2.41
N GLU A 180 -24.04 -7.20 1.65
CA GLU A 180 -24.65 -8.52 1.64
C GLU A 180 -23.60 -9.60 1.32
N ARG A 181 -22.78 -9.39 0.30
CA ARG A 181 -21.70 -10.33 -0.10
C ARG A 181 -20.68 -10.52 1.00
N LEU A 182 -20.17 -9.43 1.59
CA LEU A 182 -19.13 -9.48 2.63
C LEU A 182 -19.62 -10.11 3.93
N THR A 183 -20.90 -9.93 4.28
CA THR A 183 -21.49 -10.52 5.50
C THR A 183 -21.85 -11.99 5.35
N SER A 184 -22.04 -12.49 4.11
CA SER A 184 -22.41 -13.88 3.82
C SER A 184 -21.23 -14.75 3.38
N ASN A 185 -20.01 -14.19 3.31
CA ASN A 185 -18.85 -14.85 2.69
C ASN A 185 -17.87 -15.40 3.70
N ASP A 186 -17.45 -16.63 3.47
CA ASP A 186 -16.29 -17.20 4.13
C ASP A 186 -15.02 -16.79 3.35
N PHE A 187 -13.94 -16.60 4.09
CA PHE A 187 -12.62 -16.36 3.51
C PHE A 187 -12.20 -17.53 2.61
N ASP A 188 -11.81 -17.23 1.38
CA ASP A 188 -11.30 -18.21 0.42
C ASP A 188 -9.75 -18.21 0.42
N PRO A 189 -9.11 -19.22 1.03
CA PRO A 189 -7.66 -19.28 1.09
C PRO A 189 -7.02 -19.52 -0.30
N GLU A 190 -7.75 -20.04 -1.28
CA GLU A 190 -7.23 -20.32 -2.62
C GLU A 190 -6.97 -19.06 -3.44
N GLN A 191 -7.42 -17.89 -2.97
CA GLN A 191 -7.04 -16.62 -3.58
C GLN A 191 -5.55 -16.32 -3.42
N PHE A 192 -4.88 -16.93 -2.44
CA PHE A 192 -3.44 -16.82 -2.21
C PHE A 192 -2.69 -18.05 -2.71
N THR A 193 -1.52 -17.82 -3.27
CA THR A 193 -0.61 -18.89 -3.71
C THR A 193 0.09 -19.55 -2.51
N PRO A 194 0.71 -20.73 -2.67
CA PRO A 194 1.57 -21.29 -1.64
C PRO A 194 2.72 -20.35 -1.21
N ALA A 195 3.26 -19.57 -2.14
CA ALA A 195 4.28 -18.55 -1.85
C ALA A 195 3.72 -17.42 -0.99
N ASP A 196 2.48 -16.99 -1.22
CA ASP A 196 1.80 -16.00 -0.39
C ASP A 196 1.56 -16.51 1.03
N HIS A 197 1.10 -17.75 1.17
CA HIS A 197 0.93 -18.37 2.48
C HIS A 197 2.25 -18.48 3.24
N ALA A 198 3.35 -18.82 2.56
CA ALA A 198 4.67 -18.85 3.17
C ALA A 198 5.13 -17.44 3.59
N ALA A 199 4.87 -16.42 2.81
CA ALA A 199 5.17 -15.02 3.15
C ALA A 199 4.36 -14.55 4.37
N LEU A 200 3.05 -14.86 4.42
CA LEU A 200 2.17 -14.55 5.56
C LEU A 200 2.52 -15.33 6.82
N ALA A 201 3.05 -16.55 6.72
CA ALA A 201 3.52 -17.31 7.85
C ALA A 201 4.94 -16.89 8.32
N GLY A 202 5.61 -16.03 7.57
CA GLY A 202 7.00 -15.64 7.77
C GLY A 202 7.21 -14.11 7.76
N PRO A 203 7.99 -13.57 6.79
CA PRO A 203 8.46 -12.18 6.84
C PRO A 203 7.33 -11.15 6.77
N TRP A 204 6.17 -11.51 6.23
CA TRP A 204 5.01 -10.64 6.07
C TRP A 204 3.82 -10.99 6.97
N SER A 205 4.05 -11.75 8.07
CA SER A 205 3.00 -12.08 9.06
C SER A 205 2.31 -10.83 9.64
N TRP A 206 3.03 -9.72 9.74
CA TRP A 206 2.51 -8.42 10.11
C TRP A 206 1.24 -8.00 9.31
N LEU A 207 1.13 -8.38 8.02
CA LEU A 207 -0.07 -8.09 7.23
C LEU A 207 -1.33 -8.76 7.77
N GLY A 208 -1.20 -9.97 8.33
CA GLY A 208 -2.31 -10.65 9.01
C GLY A 208 -2.80 -9.89 10.24
N ASP A 209 -1.87 -9.35 11.02
CA ASP A 209 -2.20 -8.59 12.23
C ASP A 209 -2.93 -7.29 11.89
N VAL A 210 -2.42 -6.50 10.93
CA VAL A 210 -3.06 -5.21 10.56
C VAL A 210 -4.38 -5.40 9.80
N ALA A 211 -4.55 -6.52 9.08
CA ALA A 211 -5.82 -6.88 8.45
C ALA A 211 -6.86 -7.32 9.49
N GLY A 212 -6.46 -8.14 10.46
CA GLY A 212 -7.33 -8.57 11.56
C GLY A 212 -7.86 -7.38 12.35
N GLN A 213 -6.97 -6.48 12.78
CA GLN A 213 -7.34 -5.27 13.51
C GLN A 213 -8.25 -4.33 12.68
N ALA A 214 -8.04 -4.22 11.38
CA ALA A 214 -8.90 -3.41 10.50
C ALA A 214 -10.35 -3.92 10.48
N LEU A 215 -10.53 -5.24 10.50
CA LEU A 215 -11.84 -5.89 10.49
C LEU A 215 -12.56 -5.82 11.85
N GLU A 216 -11.83 -5.70 12.96
CA GLU A 216 -12.42 -5.46 14.29
C GLU A 216 -13.20 -4.14 14.32
N GLY A 217 -12.78 -3.12 13.57
CA GLY A 217 -13.50 -1.85 13.39
C GLY A 217 -14.75 -1.95 12.49
N GLY A 218 -15.01 -3.12 11.91
CA GLY A 218 -16.12 -3.38 11.00
C GLY A 218 -15.74 -3.25 9.52
N LEU A 219 -16.74 -3.42 8.65
CA LEU A 219 -16.50 -3.49 7.19
C LEU A 219 -16.53 -2.13 6.48
N GLY A 220 -16.77 -1.02 7.20
CA GLY A 220 -17.03 0.28 6.59
C GLY A 220 -15.93 0.76 5.64
N GLY A 221 -14.69 0.72 6.10
CA GLY A 221 -13.51 1.13 5.31
C GLY A 221 -13.29 0.26 4.07
N MET A 222 -13.43 -1.07 4.22
CA MET A 222 -13.31 -2.03 3.12
C MET A 222 -14.41 -1.80 2.06
N VAL A 223 -15.64 -1.60 2.50
CA VAL A 223 -16.77 -1.30 1.60
C VAL A 223 -16.53 -0.01 0.83
N ASP A 224 -16.01 1.04 1.47
CA ASP A 224 -15.70 2.30 0.79
C ASP A 224 -14.54 2.16 -0.19
N ASP A 225 -13.52 1.38 0.14
CA ASP A 225 -12.41 1.06 -0.76
C ASP A 225 -12.88 0.34 -2.02
N ASP A 226 -13.60 -0.77 -1.86
CA ASP A 226 -14.07 -1.58 -2.99
C ASP A 226 -14.98 -0.78 -3.93
N LEU A 227 -15.85 0.07 -3.37
CA LEU A 227 -16.68 0.97 -4.16
C LEU A 227 -15.83 1.98 -4.94
N ALA A 228 -14.78 2.53 -4.33
CA ALA A 228 -13.87 3.45 -4.99
C ALA A 228 -13.09 2.79 -6.13
N TYR A 229 -12.73 1.49 -6.01
CA TYR A 229 -12.00 0.78 -7.07
C TYR A 229 -12.81 0.54 -8.32
N VAL A 230 -14.13 0.31 -8.18
CA VAL A 230 -15.04 0.00 -9.31
C VAL A 230 -15.79 1.22 -9.85
N THR A 231 -15.53 2.40 -9.31
CA THR A 231 -16.06 3.69 -9.81
C THR A 231 -14.96 4.47 -10.55
N PRO A 232 -15.27 5.57 -11.24
CA PRO A 232 -14.25 6.45 -11.82
C PRO A 232 -13.28 6.94 -10.74
N TRP A 233 -11.98 6.76 -10.98
CA TRP A 233 -10.95 7.09 -9.98
C TRP A 233 -10.76 8.59 -9.72
N GLY A 234 -11.34 9.47 -10.56
CA GLY A 234 -11.18 10.92 -10.47
C GLY A 234 -9.91 11.47 -11.12
N PHE A 235 -9.06 10.59 -11.70
CA PHE A 235 -7.86 10.96 -12.44
C PHE A 235 -7.53 9.93 -13.53
N ASP A 236 -6.64 10.29 -14.47
CA ASP A 236 -6.05 9.36 -15.46
C ASP A 236 -4.63 8.98 -15.00
N PRO A 237 -4.31 7.68 -14.80
CA PRO A 237 -2.94 7.23 -14.49
C PRO A 237 -1.88 7.71 -15.51
N GLY A 238 -2.26 7.92 -16.75
CA GLY A 238 -1.38 8.48 -17.78
C GLY A 238 -0.90 9.91 -17.52
N GLN A 239 -1.47 10.62 -16.54
CA GLN A 239 -1.03 11.94 -16.09
C GLN A 239 0.15 11.90 -15.11
N VAL A 240 0.48 10.73 -14.56
CA VAL A 240 1.64 10.58 -13.66
C VAL A 240 2.93 10.90 -14.41
N ARG A 241 3.71 11.83 -13.86
CA ARG A 241 4.99 12.29 -14.44
C ARG A 241 6.20 11.77 -13.68
N ALA A 242 6.06 11.57 -12.36
CA ALA A 242 7.09 11.02 -11.52
C ALA A 242 7.48 9.60 -11.97
N PRO A 243 8.70 9.13 -11.75
CA PRO A 243 9.08 7.73 -11.95
C PRO A 243 8.13 6.80 -11.19
N VAL A 244 7.72 5.70 -11.81
CA VAL A 244 6.82 4.70 -11.23
C VAL A 244 7.43 3.32 -11.36
N LEU A 245 7.60 2.62 -10.26
CA LEU A 245 7.85 1.19 -10.25
C LEU A 245 6.54 0.45 -10.01
N LEU A 246 6.13 -0.36 -10.97
CA LEU A 246 5.06 -1.34 -10.82
C LEU A 246 5.68 -2.69 -10.47
N LEU A 247 5.56 -3.11 -9.22
CA LEU A 247 6.07 -4.39 -8.74
C LEU A 247 4.91 -5.38 -8.63
N HIS A 248 4.96 -6.52 -9.35
CA HIS A 248 3.80 -7.41 -9.43
C HIS A 248 4.18 -8.89 -9.48
N GLY A 249 3.39 -9.72 -8.79
CA GLY A 249 3.49 -11.17 -8.85
C GLY A 249 2.86 -11.74 -10.13
N GLY A 250 3.55 -12.64 -10.80
CA GLY A 250 3.04 -13.31 -12.00
C GLY A 250 1.87 -14.26 -11.73
N GLN A 251 1.80 -14.78 -10.49
CA GLN A 251 0.78 -15.71 -9.99
C GLN A 251 -0.31 -15.04 -9.15
N ASP A 252 -0.34 -13.70 -9.12
CA ASP A 252 -1.31 -12.94 -8.34
C ASP A 252 -2.74 -13.24 -8.80
N ARG A 253 -3.58 -13.73 -7.86
CA ARG A 253 -5.00 -14.06 -8.08
C ARG A 253 -5.95 -13.06 -7.43
N VAL A 254 -5.43 -12.12 -6.67
CA VAL A 254 -6.20 -11.02 -6.07
C VAL A 254 -6.26 -9.85 -7.05
N ALA A 255 -5.09 -9.40 -7.52
CA ALA A 255 -4.95 -8.41 -8.58
C ALA A 255 -4.09 -9.02 -9.71
N PRO A 256 -4.67 -9.61 -10.75
CA PRO A 256 -3.90 -10.27 -11.80
C PRO A 256 -2.88 -9.36 -12.48
N SER A 257 -1.72 -9.90 -12.87
CA SER A 257 -0.62 -9.12 -13.45
C SER A 257 -0.97 -8.40 -14.77
N SER A 258 -2.09 -8.73 -15.39
CA SER A 258 -2.67 -7.98 -16.53
C SER A 258 -2.96 -6.53 -16.21
N HIS A 259 -3.33 -6.23 -14.95
CA HIS A 259 -3.55 -4.86 -14.47
C HIS A 259 -2.26 -4.04 -14.48
N ALA A 260 -1.17 -4.58 -13.93
CA ALA A 260 0.12 -3.89 -13.94
C ALA A 260 0.67 -3.72 -15.37
N LYS A 261 0.48 -4.70 -16.25
CA LYS A 261 0.85 -4.59 -17.68
C LYS A 261 0.07 -3.47 -18.37
N TRP A 262 -1.23 -3.34 -18.07
CA TRP A 262 -2.05 -2.25 -18.59
C TRP A 262 -1.57 -0.89 -18.08
N LEU A 263 -1.29 -0.77 -16.77
CA LEU A 263 -0.76 0.46 -16.17
C LEU A 263 0.61 0.83 -16.78
N ALA A 264 1.51 -0.15 -16.95
CA ALA A 264 2.82 0.06 -17.57
C ALA A 264 2.72 0.58 -19.01
N ALA A 265 1.72 0.13 -19.76
CA ALA A 265 1.46 0.64 -21.11
C ALA A 265 0.85 2.06 -21.11
N ARG A 266 0.22 2.49 -20.02
CA ARG A 266 -0.46 3.78 -19.90
C ARG A 266 0.43 4.87 -19.30
N ILE A 267 1.26 4.53 -18.32
CA ILE A 267 2.13 5.46 -17.58
C ILE A 267 3.50 5.47 -18.26
N ARG A 268 3.87 6.59 -18.88
CA ARG A 268 5.12 6.70 -19.67
C ARG A 268 6.39 6.52 -18.85
N SER A 269 6.36 6.91 -17.57
CA SER A 269 7.46 6.82 -16.63
C SER A 269 7.49 5.50 -15.85
N ALA A 270 6.65 4.52 -16.21
CA ALA A 270 6.55 3.27 -15.47
C ALA A 270 7.60 2.25 -15.93
N GLU A 271 8.24 1.63 -14.94
CA GLU A 271 9.00 0.41 -15.05
C GLU A 271 8.19 -0.74 -14.44
N LEU A 272 8.11 -1.90 -15.10
CA LEU A 272 7.40 -3.07 -14.58
C LEU A 272 8.39 -4.16 -14.14
N TRP A 273 8.38 -4.44 -12.83
CA TRP A 273 9.05 -5.61 -12.28
C TRP A 273 8.04 -6.74 -12.06
N LEU A 274 7.93 -7.62 -13.04
CA LEU A 274 7.12 -8.83 -12.92
C LEU A 274 7.96 -9.93 -12.26
N ARG A 275 7.45 -10.51 -11.16
CA ARG A 275 8.05 -11.65 -10.47
C ARG A 275 7.24 -12.90 -10.83
N PRO A 276 7.71 -13.76 -11.76
CA PRO A 276 6.89 -14.79 -12.38
C PRO A 276 6.29 -15.80 -11.41
N ASP A 277 7.03 -16.13 -10.35
CA ASP A 277 6.69 -17.19 -9.38
C ASP A 277 6.01 -16.66 -8.11
N GLU A 278 5.90 -15.33 -7.98
CA GLU A 278 5.32 -14.67 -6.81
C GLU A 278 3.82 -14.39 -7.00
N GLY A 279 3.08 -14.38 -5.89
CA GLY A 279 1.67 -14.01 -5.83
C GLY A 279 1.44 -12.59 -5.35
N HIS A 280 0.32 -12.37 -4.66
CA HIS A 280 -0.14 -11.07 -4.18
C HIS A 280 0.68 -10.53 -2.99
N ILE A 281 1.05 -11.43 -2.08
CA ILE A 281 1.79 -11.08 -0.86
C ILE A 281 3.29 -11.34 -1.03
N SER A 282 3.64 -12.49 -1.59
CA SER A 282 5.03 -12.91 -1.73
C SER A 282 5.87 -12.00 -2.61
N VAL A 283 5.25 -11.25 -3.52
CA VAL A 283 5.90 -10.19 -4.32
C VAL A 283 6.55 -9.12 -3.44
N LEU A 284 6.05 -8.90 -2.23
CA LEU A 284 6.63 -7.99 -1.24
C LEU A 284 8.02 -8.41 -0.76
N ASN A 285 8.46 -9.65 -0.99
CA ASN A 285 9.84 -10.08 -0.76
C ASN A 285 10.85 -9.28 -1.61
N SER A 286 10.39 -8.64 -2.69
CA SER A 286 11.18 -7.70 -3.50
C SER A 286 11.07 -6.23 -3.04
N ALA A 287 10.35 -5.92 -1.96
CA ALA A 287 10.08 -4.55 -1.54
C ALA A 287 11.35 -3.80 -1.09
N GLU A 288 12.33 -4.50 -0.48
CA GLU A 288 13.61 -3.87 -0.12
C GLU A 288 14.36 -3.37 -1.37
N ALA A 289 14.40 -4.16 -2.45
CA ALA A 289 14.99 -3.72 -3.72
C ALA A 289 14.19 -2.57 -4.36
N ALA A 290 12.87 -2.53 -4.15
CA ALA A 290 12.05 -1.42 -4.60
C ALA A 290 12.35 -0.10 -3.86
N LEU A 291 12.79 -0.17 -2.58
CA LEU A 291 13.28 1.01 -1.86
C LEU A 291 14.61 1.52 -2.44
N ASP A 292 15.50 0.63 -2.88
CA ASP A 292 16.74 1.03 -3.57
C ASP A 292 16.40 1.74 -4.89
N TRP A 293 15.53 1.14 -5.69
CA TRP A 293 15.04 1.75 -6.93
C TRP A 293 14.44 3.15 -6.67
N LEU A 294 13.64 3.30 -5.63
CA LEU A 294 13.02 4.58 -5.28
C LEU A 294 14.08 5.66 -4.98
N LEU A 295 15.13 5.32 -4.22
CA LEU A 295 16.22 6.24 -3.89
C LEU A 295 17.09 6.62 -5.09
N GLU A 296 17.16 5.77 -6.11
CA GLU A 296 17.91 6.05 -7.34
C GLU A 296 17.14 6.98 -8.29
N HIS A 297 15.81 7.09 -8.14
CA HIS A 297 14.94 7.82 -9.05
C HIS A 297 14.28 9.07 -8.43
N THR A 298 14.65 9.44 -7.18
CA THR A 298 14.03 10.57 -6.44
C THR A 298 14.99 11.72 -6.07
#